data_94c14539b99a83cd29a8c5a35271e37d
#
_entry.id   94c14539b99a83cd29a8c5a35271e37d
#
_cell.length_a   1.000
_cell.length_b   1.000
_cell.length_c   1.000
_cell.angle_alpha   90.00
_cell.angle_beta   90.00
_cell.angle_gamma   90.00
#
_symmetry.space_group_name_H-M   'P 1'
#
loop_
_entity.id
_entity.type
_entity.pdbx_description
1 polymer ?
#
loop_
_entity_poly.entity_id
_entity_poly.type
_entity_poly.pdbx_seq_one_letter_code
_entity_poly.pdbx_strand_id
1 'polypeptide(L)'
;MNATVPLLEIDHLVVEIQSMPALRGFSMRVARGAMVSLVGRNGAGKTTLMRSIMGHLKPARGAVRFEGADLSALPRHARAALGIGYMPEDRCLVPQLTVEENILLPLWVAEHLDRRARLDFVYGVIGELAEMRHRKALLLSGGQQKLVALGRALGIGTRCLLLDEPFEGIAPALSERLSEVLASLKGKDLTLLMSQSDMNHSRGLNDVEFTIERGANLAPG
;
A
#
# COMPACT_ATOMS: atom_id res chain seq x y z
N MET A 1 4.43 -10.99 29.58
CA MET A 1 4.74 -10.97 28.12
C MET A 1 4.50 -9.56 27.67
N ASN A 2 5.55 -8.80 27.33
CA ASN A 2 5.37 -7.47 26.76
C ASN A 2 4.72 -7.64 25.38
N ALA A 3 3.48 -7.21 25.24
CA ALA A 3 2.81 -7.18 23.94
C ALA A 3 3.64 -6.25 23.03
N THR A 4 4.26 -6.81 22.00
CA THR A 4 4.98 -6.06 20.98
C THR A 4 4.01 -5.08 20.33
N VAL A 5 4.36 -3.80 20.31
CA VAL A 5 3.55 -2.74 19.66
C VAL A 5 3.39 -3.10 18.17
N PRO A 6 2.17 -3.20 17.65
CA PRO A 6 1.97 -3.46 16.24
C PRO A 6 2.53 -2.32 15.38
N LEU A 7 2.97 -2.63 14.16
CA LEU A 7 3.41 -1.59 13.23
C LEU A 7 2.23 -0.69 12.82
N LEU A 8 1.11 -1.31 12.48
CA LEU A 8 -0.13 -0.60 12.12
C LEU A 8 -1.29 -1.13 12.96
N GLU A 9 -2.02 -0.22 13.58
CA GLU A 9 -3.23 -0.53 14.34
C GLU A 9 -4.38 0.33 13.84
N ILE A 10 -5.47 -0.33 13.51
CA ILE A 10 -6.76 0.28 13.21
C ILE A 10 -7.71 -0.09 14.34
N ASP A 11 -8.29 0.91 14.98
CA ASP A 11 -9.10 0.73 16.19
C ASP A 11 -10.51 1.29 15.97
N HIS A 12 -11.49 0.41 15.77
CA HIS A 12 -12.93 0.74 15.58
C HIS A 12 -13.17 1.89 14.60
N LEU A 13 -12.51 1.85 13.44
CA LEU A 13 -12.49 2.93 12.47
C LEU A 13 -13.85 3.10 11.79
N VAL A 14 -14.44 4.29 11.92
CA VAL A 14 -15.64 4.70 11.21
C VAL A 14 -15.30 5.83 10.26
N VAL A 15 -15.64 5.64 8.98
CA VAL A 15 -15.41 6.63 7.93
C VAL A 15 -16.68 6.81 7.13
N GLU A 16 -17.05 8.07 6.91
CA GLU A 16 -18.21 8.44 6.11
C GLU A 16 -17.78 9.14 4.83
N ILE A 17 -18.42 8.81 3.72
CA ILE A 17 -18.29 9.48 2.43
C ILE A 17 -19.65 10.02 2.06
N GLN A 18 -19.79 11.34 1.92
CA GLN A 18 -21.07 12.01 1.65
C GLN A 18 -22.19 11.57 2.64
N SER A 19 -21.83 11.53 3.94
CA SER A 19 -22.72 11.09 5.03
C SER A 19 -23.16 9.63 4.97
N MET A 20 -22.59 8.82 4.09
CA MET A 20 -22.81 7.37 4.04
C MET A 20 -21.65 6.64 4.71
N PRO A 21 -21.91 5.71 5.64
CA PRO A 21 -20.86 4.97 6.33
C PRO A 21 -20.18 3.98 5.38
N ALA A 22 -18.93 4.26 5.02
CA ALA A 22 -18.08 3.40 4.21
C ALA A 22 -17.26 2.43 5.05
N LEU A 23 -16.82 2.84 6.27
CA LEU A 23 -16.29 1.95 7.30
C LEU A 23 -17.17 2.05 8.56
N ARG A 24 -17.42 0.92 9.21
CA ARG A 24 -18.40 0.75 10.29
C ARG A 24 -17.79 0.12 11.54
N GLY A 25 -16.66 0.68 12.01
CA GLY A 25 -15.97 0.17 13.19
C GLY A 25 -14.97 -0.95 12.87
N PHE A 26 -14.32 -0.89 11.69
CA PHE A 26 -13.31 -1.86 11.30
C PHE A 26 -12.08 -1.78 12.21
N SER A 27 -11.56 -2.95 12.61
CA SER A 27 -10.37 -3.05 13.47
C SER A 27 -9.39 -4.07 12.92
N MET A 28 -8.08 -3.77 12.98
CA MET A 28 -7.02 -4.73 12.67
C MET A 28 -5.71 -4.33 13.31
N ARG A 29 -4.83 -5.31 13.53
CA ARG A 29 -3.46 -5.10 14.01
C ARG A 29 -2.49 -5.84 13.10
N VAL A 30 -1.48 -5.13 12.60
CA VAL A 30 -0.47 -5.66 11.70
C VAL A 30 0.88 -5.63 12.41
N ALA A 31 1.50 -6.79 12.53
CA ALA A 31 2.83 -6.91 13.10
C ALA A 31 3.90 -6.36 12.13
N ARG A 32 5.03 -5.92 12.65
CA ARG A 32 6.19 -5.53 11.83
C ARG A 32 6.69 -6.71 10.99
N GLY A 33 7.00 -6.46 9.73
CA GLY A 33 7.51 -7.45 8.78
C GLY A 33 6.45 -8.44 8.27
N ALA A 34 5.19 -8.36 8.72
CA ALA A 34 4.13 -9.23 8.25
C ALA A 34 3.66 -8.88 6.84
N MET A 35 3.32 -9.89 6.07
CA MET A 35 2.60 -9.76 4.80
C MET A 35 1.11 -10.06 5.04
N VAL A 36 0.28 -9.04 4.88
CA VAL A 36 -1.13 -9.08 5.25
C VAL A 36 -2.01 -8.86 4.04
N SER A 37 -3.05 -9.69 3.90
CA SER A 37 -4.13 -9.48 2.94
C SER A 37 -5.39 -8.95 3.63
N LEU A 38 -5.99 -7.94 3.02
CA LEU A 38 -7.32 -7.44 3.30
C LEU A 38 -8.26 -7.90 2.19
N VAL A 39 -9.06 -8.91 2.45
CA VAL A 39 -9.92 -9.54 1.46
C VAL A 39 -11.37 -9.06 1.61
N GLY A 40 -12.01 -8.75 0.50
CA GLY A 40 -13.42 -8.35 0.48
C GLY A 40 -13.88 -8.00 -0.92
N ARG A 41 -15.18 -8.13 -1.17
CA ARG A 41 -15.80 -7.81 -2.46
C ARG A 41 -15.57 -6.34 -2.85
N ASN A 42 -15.76 -6.02 -4.13
CA ASN A 42 -15.77 -4.62 -4.59
C ASN A 42 -16.83 -3.83 -3.81
N GLY A 43 -16.47 -2.62 -3.33
CA GLY A 43 -17.31 -1.80 -2.47
C GLY A 43 -17.31 -2.21 -0.98
N ALA A 44 -16.56 -3.22 -0.54
CA ALA A 44 -16.52 -3.63 0.86
C ALA A 44 -15.86 -2.61 1.81
N GLY A 45 -15.09 -1.63 1.28
CA GLY A 45 -14.41 -0.60 2.06
C GLY A 45 -12.88 -0.67 2.04
N LYS A 46 -12.25 -1.58 1.27
CA LYS A 46 -10.79 -1.78 1.20
C LYS A 46 -10.04 -0.50 0.85
N THR A 47 -10.36 0.11 -0.30
CA THR A 47 -9.76 1.39 -0.75
C THR A 47 -10.04 2.52 0.26
N THR A 48 -11.22 2.53 0.87
CA THR A 48 -11.56 3.50 1.94
C THR A 48 -10.60 3.36 3.12
N LEU A 49 -10.30 2.13 3.54
CA LEU A 49 -9.34 1.87 4.62
C LEU A 49 -7.93 2.35 4.24
N MET A 50 -7.42 1.97 3.06
CA MET A 50 -6.10 2.41 2.56
C MET A 50 -6.00 3.93 2.52
N ARG A 51 -7.01 4.61 1.97
CA ARG A 51 -7.08 6.08 1.90
C ARG A 51 -7.16 6.73 3.27
N SER A 52 -7.80 6.09 4.25
CA SER A 52 -7.86 6.57 5.63
C SER A 52 -6.50 6.45 6.33
N ILE A 53 -5.79 5.34 6.14
CA ILE A 53 -4.42 5.17 6.62
C ILE A 53 -3.53 6.27 6.05
N MET A 54 -3.65 6.59 4.76
CA MET A 54 -2.90 7.65 4.10
C MET A 54 -3.39 9.08 4.40
N GLY A 55 -4.51 9.22 5.16
CA GLY A 55 -5.07 10.52 5.54
C GLY A 55 -5.79 11.26 4.41
N HIS A 56 -6.11 10.57 3.32
CA HIS A 56 -6.98 11.12 2.28
C HIS A 56 -8.43 11.23 2.72
N LEU A 57 -8.84 10.37 3.67
CA LEU A 57 -10.15 10.38 4.30
C LEU A 57 -9.96 10.54 5.81
N LYS A 58 -10.74 11.45 6.42
CA LYS A 58 -10.70 11.67 7.86
C LYS A 58 -11.69 10.74 8.54
N PRO A 59 -11.27 9.97 9.55
CA PRO A 59 -12.19 9.17 10.35
C PRO A 59 -13.21 10.05 11.10
N ALA A 60 -14.46 9.60 11.16
CA ALA A 60 -15.49 10.17 12.00
C ALA A 60 -15.33 9.68 13.46
N ARG A 61 -14.89 8.42 13.64
CA ARG A 61 -14.57 7.80 14.94
C ARG A 61 -13.48 6.75 14.77
N GLY A 62 -12.90 6.32 15.90
CA GLY A 62 -11.80 5.36 15.92
C GLY A 62 -10.46 6.03 15.68
N ALA A 63 -9.41 5.21 15.55
CA ALA A 63 -8.05 5.69 15.40
C ALA A 63 -7.25 4.84 14.41
N VAL A 64 -6.26 5.47 13.78
CA VAL A 64 -5.21 4.83 13.00
C VAL A 64 -3.88 5.13 13.67
N ARG A 65 -3.19 4.11 14.16
CA ARG A 65 -1.87 4.26 14.79
C ARG A 65 -0.79 3.57 13.99
N PHE A 66 0.34 4.20 13.89
CA PHE A 66 1.54 3.65 13.27
C PHE A 66 2.67 3.67 14.30
N GLU A 67 3.20 2.49 14.64
CA GLU A 67 4.18 2.31 15.72
C GLU A 67 3.71 2.93 17.06
N GLY A 68 2.42 2.83 17.35
CA GLY A 68 1.78 3.39 18.53
C GLY A 68 1.42 4.89 18.45
N ALA A 69 1.96 5.63 17.47
CA ALA A 69 1.64 7.04 17.27
C ALA A 69 0.34 7.22 16.47
N ASP A 70 -0.57 8.05 16.97
CA ASP A 70 -1.82 8.37 16.26
C ASP A 70 -1.54 9.23 15.02
N LEU A 71 -1.98 8.74 13.86
CA LEU A 71 -1.80 9.43 12.59
C LEU A 71 -2.82 10.56 12.37
N SER A 72 -3.87 10.67 13.15
CA SER A 72 -4.98 11.63 12.92
C SER A 72 -4.51 13.09 12.97
N ALA A 73 -3.55 13.40 13.80
CA ALA A 73 -2.96 14.73 13.96
C ALA A 73 -1.94 15.10 12.86
N LEU A 74 -1.49 14.12 12.07
CA LEU A 74 -0.46 14.34 11.07
C LEU A 74 -1.05 14.75 9.72
N PRO A 75 -0.43 15.72 9.03
CA PRO A 75 -0.81 16.04 7.65
C PRO A 75 -0.50 14.84 6.72
N ARG A 76 -1.23 14.76 5.60
CA ARG A 76 -1.12 13.62 4.65
C ARG A 76 0.30 13.31 4.20
N HIS A 77 1.07 14.34 3.83
CA HIS A 77 2.44 14.18 3.34
C HIS A 77 3.39 13.61 4.41
N ALA A 78 3.15 13.88 5.70
CA ALA A 78 3.98 13.35 6.78
C ALA A 78 3.93 11.82 6.86
N ARG A 79 2.84 11.19 6.41
CA ARG A 79 2.71 9.72 6.42
C ARG A 79 3.70 9.05 5.46
N ALA A 80 3.95 9.66 4.31
CA ALA A 80 5.00 9.22 3.40
C ALA A 80 6.38 9.34 4.06
N ALA A 81 6.65 10.46 4.76
CA ALA A 81 7.90 10.66 5.50
C ALA A 81 8.11 9.66 6.65
N LEU A 82 7.05 9.03 7.18
CA LEU A 82 7.14 7.91 8.14
C LEU A 82 7.58 6.59 7.49
N GLY A 83 7.78 6.54 6.16
CA GLY A 83 8.13 5.33 5.44
C GLY A 83 6.94 4.48 5.04
N ILE A 84 5.75 5.08 4.91
CA ILE A 84 4.55 4.41 4.38
C ILE A 84 4.47 4.68 2.88
N GLY A 85 4.71 3.65 2.06
CA GLY A 85 4.49 3.70 0.61
C GLY A 85 3.06 3.28 0.27
N TYR A 86 2.45 3.96 -0.70
CA TYR A 86 1.10 3.64 -1.15
C TYR A 86 1.01 3.52 -2.67
N MET A 87 0.50 2.40 -3.11
CA MET A 87 0.13 2.14 -4.50
C MET A 87 -1.40 2.10 -4.57
N PRO A 88 -2.06 3.15 -5.09
CA PRO A 88 -3.51 3.15 -5.28
C PRO A 88 -3.90 2.29 -6.50
N GLU A 89 -5.15 1.84 -6.53
CA GLU A 89 -5.75 1.04 -7.61
C GLU A 89 -5.59 1.72 -8.98
N ASP A 90 -5.86 3.02 -9.05
CA ASP A 90 -5.80 3.86 -10.27
C ASP A 90 -4.37 4.30 -10.66
N ARG A 91 -3.35 3.78 -9.97
CA ARG A 91 -1.92 4.06 -10.17
C ARG A 91 -1.51 5.50 -9.87
N CYS A 92 -2.32 6.52 -10.15
CA CYS A 92 -2.07 7.94 -9.93
C CYS A 92 -0.67 8.41 -10.39
N LEU A 93 -0.17 7.93 -11.54
CA LEU A 93 1.10 8.40 -12.10
C LEU A 93 0.91 9.80 -12.69
N VAL A 94 1.99 10.58 -12.69
CA VAL A 94 2.05 11.84 -13.44
C VAL A 94 2.46 11.52 -14.88
N PRO A 95 1.56 11.64 -15.87
CA PRO A 95 1.77 11.11 -17.22
C PRO A 95 2.98 11.74 -17.95
N GLN A 96 3.26 13.02 -17.68
CA GLN A 96 4.32 13.80 -18.31
C GLN A 96 5.71 13.51 -17.73
N LEU A 97 5.77 13.00 -16.51
CA LEU A 97 7.02 12.62 -15.85
C LEU A 97 7.52 11.27 -16.38
N THR A 98 8.82 11.09 -16.36
CA THR A 98 9.48 9.82 -16.64
C THR A 98 9.19 8.79 -15.54
N VAL A 99 9.56 7.53 -15.77
CA VAL A 99 9.51 6.47 -14.77
C VAL A 99 10.30 6.87 -13.53
N GLU A 100 11.55 7.31 -13.71
CA GLU A 100 12.44 7.71 -12.62
C GLU A 100 11.86 8.88 -11.82
N GLU A 101 11.37 9.91 -12.49
CA GLU A 101 10.75 11.07 -11.84
C GLU A 101 9.48 10.70 -11.05
N ASN A 102 8.64 9.79 -11.58
CA ASN A 102 7.49 9.28 -10.85
C ASN A 102 7.90 8.52 -9.58
N ILE A 103 8.98 7.73 -9.62
CA ILE A 103 9.50 6.99 -8.46
C ILE A 103 10.06 7.97 -7.42
N LEU A 104 10.77 9.01 -7.86
CA LEU A 104 11.39 10.01 -6.99
C LEU A 104 10.41 10.99 -6.36
N LEU A 105 9.24 11.20 -6.98
CA LEU A 105 8.29 12.24 -6.57
C LEU A 105 7.94 12.22 -5.06
N PRO A 106 7.58 11.06 -4.45
CA PRO A 106 7.27 11.05 -3.01
C PRO A 106 8.50 11.22 -2.11
N LEU A 107 9.71 11.05 -2.62
CA LEU A 107 10.95 11.22 -1.85
C LEU A 107 11.27 12.69 -1.58
N TRP A 108 10.58 13.62 -2.23
CA TRP A 108 10.77 15.06 -1.98
C TRP A 108 10.32 15.49 -0.58
N VAL A 109 9.39 14.75 0.03
CA VAL A 109 8.91 15.01 1.40
C VAL A 109 9.62 14.19 2.47
N ALA A 110 10.60 13.37 2.07
CA ALA A 110 11.38 12.48 2.94
C ALA A 110 12.88 12.77 2.79
N GLU A 111 13.29 13.99 3.15
CA GLU A 111 14.66 14.48 2.98
C GLU A 111 15.73 13.66 3.68
N HIS A 112 15.33 12.87 4.70
CA HIS A 112 16.20 11.94 5.42
C HIS A 112 16.56 10.68 4.63
N LEU A 113 15.89 10.41 3.48
CA LEU A 113 16.17 9.27 2.63
C LEU A 113 17.14 9.63 1.51
N ASP A 114 18.17 8.79 1.33
CA ASP A 114 19.04 8.88 0.16
C ASP A 114 18.28 8.44 -1.10
N ARG A 115 18.00 9.40 -1.97
CA ARG A 115 17.24 9.18 -3.21
C ARG A 115 17.93 8.19 -4.14
N ARG A 116 19.27 8.22 -4.22
CA ARG A 116 20.03 7.31 -5.07
C ARG A 116 19.94 5.89 -4.56
N ALA A 117 20.17 5.67 -3.28
CA ALA A 117 20.06 4.36 -2.67
C ALA A 117 18.62 3.80 -2.78
N ARG A 118 17.58 4.67 -2.70
CA ARG A 118 16.20 4.24 -2.89
C ARG A 118 15.88 3.84 -4.35
N LEU A 119 16.42 4.57 -5.33
CA LEU A 119 16.32 4.18 -6.75
C LEU A 119 17.02 2.85 -7.01
N ASP A 120 18.27 2.70 -6.55
CA ASP A 120 19.03 1.49 -6.72
C ASP A 120 18.32 0.28 -6.08
N PHE A 121 17.69 0.47 -4.92
CA PHE A 121 16.84 -0.56 -4.30
C PHE A 121 15.64 -0.92 -5.20
N VAL A 122 14.89 0.07 -5.69
CA VAL A 122 13.73 -0.14 -6.56
C VAL A 122 14.14 -0.87 -7.84
N TYR A 123 15.22 -0.46 -8.48
CA TYR A 123 15.73 -1.08 -9.70
C TYR A 123 16.28 -2.49 -9.45
N GLY A 124 16.85 -2.74 -8.27
CA GLY A 124 17.27 -4.08 -7.86
C GLY A 124 16.10 -5.04 -7.65
N VAL A 125 14.93 -4.52 -7.24
CA VAL A 125 13.70 -5.33 -7.04
C VAL A 125 12.91 -5.48 -8.34
N ILE A 126 12.82 -4.41 -9.15
CA ILE A 126 12.06 -4.37 -10.41
C ILE A 126 13.00 -3.86 -11.50
N GLY A 127 13.84 -4.76 -12.05
CA GLY A 127 14.87 -4.42 -13.03
C GLY A 127 14.33 -3.75 -14.28
N GLU A 128 13.11 -4.12 -14.71
CA GLU A 128 12.44 -3.56 -15.88
C GLU A 128 12.26 -2.03 -15.79
N LEU A 129 12.17 -1.49 -14.56
CA LEU A 129 12.05 -0.04 -14.36
C LEU A 129 13.33 0.71 -14.72
N ALA A 130 14.49 0.09 -14.49
CA ALA A 130 15.78 0.69 -14.88
C ALA A 130 15.90 0.83 -16.40
N GLU A 131 15.44 -0.18 -17.17
CA GLU A 131 15.47 -0.18 -18.63
C GLU A 131 14.59 0.92 -19.23
N MET A 132 13.47 1.23 -18.58
CA MET A 132 12.52 2.23 -19.06
C MET A 132 12.59 3.57 -18.29
N ARG A 133 13.61 3.79 -17.47
CA ARG A 133 13.68 4.92 -16.51
C ARG A 133 13.45 6.31 -17.14
N HIS A 134 13.86 6.50 -18.39
CA HIS A 134 13.73 7.77 -19.10
C HIS A 134 12.44 7.88 -19.94
N ARG A 135 11.63 6.83 -20.00
CA ARG A 135 10.36 6.87 -20.71
C ARG A 135 9.30 7.60 -19.89
N LYS A 136 8.52 8.45 -20.54
CA LYS A 136 7.37 9.12 -19.90
C LYS A 136 6.27 8.11 -19.57
N ALA A 137 5.61 8.28 -18.43
CA ALA A 137 4.57 7.36 -17.96
C ALA A 137 3.39 7.24 -18.94
N LEU A 138 3.05 8.31 -19.68
CA LEU A 138 2.00 8.28 -20.70
C LEU A 138 2.29 7.34 -21.88
N LEU A 139 3.56 6.97 -22.11
CA LEU A 139 4.00 6.09 -23.21
C LEU A 139 4.09 4.61 -22.80
N LEU A 140 3.73 4.30 -21.56
CA LEU A 140 3.80 2.96 -21.00
C LEU A 140 2.46 2.22 -21.18
N SER A 141 2.55 0.89 -21.35
CA SER A 141 1.38 0.02 -21.25
C SER A 141 0.78 0.05 -19.83
N GLY A 142 -0.49 -0.35 -19.68
CA GLY A 142 -1.14 -0.39 -18.37
C GLY A 142 -0.39 -1.25 -17.34
N GLY A 143 0.20 -2.36 -17.77
CA GLY A 143 1.03 -3.20 -16.92
C GLY A 143 2.35 -2.53 -16.51
N GLN A 144 3.03 -1.87 -17.45
CA GLN A 144 4.24 -1.11 -17.13
C GLN A 144 3.95 0.04 -16.16
N GLN A 145 2.83 0.75 -16.34
CA GLN A 145 2.38 1.78 -15.41
C GLN A 145 2.13 1.21 -13.99
N LYS A 146 1.62 -0.02 -13.89
CA LYS A 146 1.40 -0.68 -12.60
C LYS A 146 2.72 -0.99 -11.90
N LEU A 147 3.74 -1.46 -12.64
CA LEU A 147 5.10 -1.63 -12.11
C LEU A 147 5.71 -0.31 -11.63
N VAL A 148 5.51 0.79 -12.38
CA VAL A 148 5.99 2.13 -11.96
C VAL A 148 5.28 2.59 -10.68
N ALA A 149 3.98 2.36 -10.56
CA ALA A 149 3.23 2.69 -9.34
C ALA A 149 3.72 1.90 -8.12
N LEU A 150 4.04 0.60 -8.30
CA LEU A 150 4.68 -0.21 -7.27
C LEU A 150 6.09 0.31 -6.95
N GLY A 151 6.91 0.60 -7.97
CA GLY A 151 8.26 1.17 -7.80
C GLY A 151 8.22 2.49 -7.03
N ARG A 152 7.25 3.37 -7.31
CA ARG A 152 7.03 4.60 -6.56
C ARG A 152 6.68 4.34 -5.09
N ALA A 153 5.81 3.38 -4.82
CA ALA A 153 5.47 2.99 -3.46
C ALA A 153 6.69 2.39 -2.73
N LEU A 154 7.47 1.53 -3.39
CA LEU A 154 8.73 0.97 -2.88
C LEU A 154 9.78 2.05 -2.61
N GLY A 155 9.86 3.08 -3.45
CA GLY A 155 10.80 4.18 -3.31
C GLY A 155 10.71 4.85 -1.94
N ILE A 156 9.50 5.16 -1.49
CA ILE A 156 9.24 5.82 -0.20
C ILE A 156 8.95 4.82 0.93
N GLY A 157 8.40 3.65 0.62
CA GLY A 157 8.01 2.63 1.59
C GLY A 157 9.20 1.92 2.20
N THR A 158 9.68 2.44 3.32
CA THR A 158 10.82 1.84 4.06
C THR A 158 10.36 0.95 5.21
N ARG A 159 9.12 1.11 5.67
CA ARG A 159 8.54 0.37 6.80
C ARG A 159 7.26 -0.36 6.45
N CYS A 160 6.42 0.26 5.63
CA CYS A 160 5.11 -0.28 5.26
C CYS A 160 4.80 0.00 3.80
N LEU A 161 4.22 -0.99 3.11
CA LEU A 161 3.62 -0.83 1.79
C LEU A 161 2.12 -1.10 1.90
N LEU A 162 1.34 -0.16 1.40
CA LEU A 162 -0.09 -0.31 1.19
C LEU A 162 -0.31 -0.48 -0.31
N LEU A 163 -0.85 -1.63 -0.72
CA LEU A 163 -1.08 -1.99 -2.11
C LEU A 163 -2.58 -2.19 -2.34
N ASP A 164 -3.19 -1.29 -3.09
CA ASP A 164 -4.63 -1.35 -3.35
C ASP A 164 -4.89 -2.07 -4.66
N GLU A 165 -5.48 -3.27 -4.58
CA GLU A 165 -5.81 -4.17 -5.70
C GLU A 165 -4.63 -4.36 -6.68
N PRO A 166 -3.44 -4.79 -6.21
CA PRO A 166 -2.25 -4.85 -7.05
C PRO A 166 -2.38 -5.79 -8.24
N PHE A 167 -3.21 -6.82 -8.14
CA PHE A 167 -3.41 -7.83 -9.19
C PHE A 167 -4.61 -7.58 -10.10
N GLU A 168 -5.44 -6.57 -9.81
CA GLU A 168 -6.63 -6.31 -10.60
C GLU A 168 -6.30 -5.77 -12.00
N GLY A 169 -6.99 -6.31 -13.01
CA GLY A 169 -6.93 -5.83 -14.39
C GLY A 169 -5.58 -6.02 -15.09
N ILE A 170 -4.76 -6.99 -14.66
CA ILE A 170 -3.47 -7.30 -15.30
C ILE A 170 -3.46 -8.68 -15.95
N ALA A 171 -2.61 -8.84 -16.96
CA ALA A 171 -2.40 -10.12 -17.63
C ALA A 171 -1.73 -11.13 -16.68
N PRO A 172 -1.97 -12.45 -16.86
CA PRO A 172 -1.42 -13.50 -15.99
C PRO A 172 0.11 -13.43 -15.82
N ALA A 173 0.86 -13.23 -16.90
CA ALA A 173 2.32 -13.12 -16.84
C ALA A 173 2.81 -11.95 -15.95
N LEU A 174 2.08 -10.81 -15.98
CA LEU A 174 2.41 -9.69 -15.09
C LEU A 174 2.01 -9.99 -13.64
N SER A 175 0.92 -10.74 -13.43
CA SER A 175 0.50 -11.18 -12.10
C SER A 175 1.54 -12.10 -11.46
N GLU A 176 2.07 -13.06 -12.21
CA GLU A 176 3.17 -13.93 -11.77
C GLU A 176 4.41 -13.10 -11.42
N ARG A 177 4.82 -12.18 -12.33
CA ARG A 177 5.95 -11.30 -12.11
C ARG A 177 5.78 -10.43 -10.87
N LEU A 178 4.58 -9.87 -10.64
CA LEU A 178 4.26 -9.08 -9.46
C LEU A 178 4.34 -9.92 -8.18
N SER A 179 3.84 -11.17 -8.22
CA SER A 179 3.93 -12.11 -7.11
C SER A 179 5.39 -12.44 -6.74
N GLU A 180 6.26 -12.64 -7.73
CA GLU A 180 7.71 -12.82 -7.50
C GLU A 180 8.34 -11.60 -6.84
N VAL A 181 8.03 -10.41 -7.34
CA VAL A 181 8.50 -9.14 -6.76
C VAL A 181 8.08 -9.04 -5.29
N LEU A 182 6.80 -9.27 -4.98
CA LEU A 182 6.30 -9.20 -3.61
C LEU A 182 6.91 -10.30 -2.72
N ALA A 183 7.06 -11.51 -3.23
CA ALA A 183 7.74 -12.61 -2.52
C ALA A 183 9.18 -12.25 -2.17
N SER A 184 9.91 -11.56 -3.06
CA SER A 184 11.29 -11.11 -2.82
C SER A 184 11.43 -10.08 -1.70
N LEU A 185 10.33 -9.44 -1.31
CA LEU A 185 10.28 -8.47 -0.20
C LEU A 185 10.07 -9.14 1.15
N LYS A 186 9.62 -10.40 1.17
CA LYS A 186 9.42 -11.16 2.41
C LYS A 186 10.73 -11.30 3.19
N GLY A 187 10.68 -11.06 4.49
CA GLY A 187 11.87 -11.12 5.35
C GLY A 187 12.81 -9.92 5.29
N LYS A 188 12.47 -8.86 4.54
CA LYS A 188 13.26 -7.62 4.46
C LYS A 188 12.85 -6.55 5.47
N ASP A 189 12.23 -6.94 6.56
CA ASP A 189 11.72 -6.04 7.62
C ASP A 189 10.68 -5.00 7.12
N LEU A 190 10.09 -5.29 5.94
CA LEU A 190 9.09 -4.47 5.29
C LEU A 190 7.71 -5.11 5.48
N THR A 191 6.78 -4.36 6.07
CA THR A 191 5.40 -4.80 6.26
C THR A 191 4.58 -4.50 5.00
N LEU A 192 3.79 -5.47 4.54
CA LEU A 192 2.90 -5.30 3.41
C LEU A 192 1.45 -5.48 3.85
N LEU A 193 0.59 -4.54 3.43
CA LEU A 193 -0.86 -4.66 3.50
C LEU A 193 -1.41 -4.55 2.08
N MET A 194 -1.97 -5.64 1.57
CA MET A 194 -2.56 -5.71 0.23
C MET A 194 -4.06 -5.84 0.33
N SER A 195 -4.81 -5.01 -0.38
CA SER A 195 -6.24 -5.23 -0.59
C SER A 195 -6.46 -6.14 -1.80
N GLN A 196 -7.44 -7.04 -1.71
CA GLN A 196 -7.76 -7.98 -2.77
C GLN A 196 -9.26 -8.29 -2.80
N SER A 197 -9.81 -8.41 -4.01
CA SER A 197 -11.18 -8.89 -4.22
C SER A 197 -11.22 -10.41 -4.36
N ASP A 198 -10.12 -11.03 -4.80
CA ASP A 198 -9.92 -12.46 -4.98
C ASP A 198 -8.51 -12.86 -4.51
N MET A 199 -8.41 -14.04 -3.91
CA MET A 199 -7.17 -14.58 -3.31
C MET A 199 -6.29 -15.38 -4.27
N ASN A 200 -6.69 -15.54 -5.53
CA ASN A 200 -6.04 -16.48 -6.45
C ASN A 200 -4.55 -16.20 -6.69
N HIS A 201 -4.14 -14.94 -6.62
CA HIS A 201 -2.76 -14.52 -6.96
C HIS A 201 -1.84 -14.36 -5.75
N SER A 202 -2.36 -14.32 -4.52
CA SER A 202 -1.57 -14.12 -3.30
C SER A 202 -1.47 -15.35 -2.39
N ARG A 203 -1.99 -16.51 -2.86
CA ARG A 203 -1.90 -17.76 -2.09
C ARG A 203 -0.44 -18.09 -1.78
N GLY A 204 -0.12 -18.22 -0.49
CA GLY A 204 1.24 -18.52 -0.02
C GLY A 204 2.14 -17.31 0.22
N LEU A 205 1.73 -16.09 -0.17
CA LEU A 205 2.46 -14.86 0.16
C LEU A 205 2.14 -14.33 1.56
N ASN A 206 0.87 -14.47 1.98
CA ASN A 206 0.36 -13.84 3.18
C ASN A 206 0.64 -14.64 4.45
N ASP A 207 1.01 -13.93 5.52
CA ASP A 207 1.14 -14.47 6.87
C ASP A 207 -0.19 -14.37 7.64
N VAL A 208 -0.98 -13.32 7.36
CA VAL A 208 -2.26 -13.03 8.01
C VAL A 208 -3.28 -12.52 6.99
N GLU A 209 -4.53 -12.87 7.22
CA GLU A 209 -5.67 -12.41 6.43
C GLU A 209 -6.70 -11.73 7.31
N PHE A 210 -7.20 -10.58 6.86
CA PHE A 210 -8.36 -9.91 7.40
C PHE A 210 -9.46 -9.86 6.33
N THR A 211 -10.67 -10.19 6.72
CA THR A 211 -11.84 -10.07 5.84
C THR A 211 -12.65 -8.83 6.20
N ILE A 212 -12.99 -8.04 5.18
CA ILE A 212 -13.86 -6.88 5.31
C ILE A 212 -15.14 -7.08 4.50
N GLU A 213 -16.27 -6.88 5.15
CA GLU A 213 -17.59 -6.89 4.52
C GLU A 213 -18.40 -5.68 4.96
N ARG A 214 -18.94 -4.93 3.98
CA ARG A 214 -19.77 -3.73 4.24
C ARG A 214 -19.15 -2.75 5.25
N GLY A 215 -17.83 -2.60 5.20
CA GLY A 215 -17.07 -1.67 6.04
C GLY A 215 -16.78 -2.15 7.46
N ALA A 216 -17.05 -3.41 7.80
CA ALA A 216 -16.77 -4.00 9.10
C ALA A 216 -15.95 -5.29 8.98
N ASN A 217 -15.36 -5.74 10.08
CA ASN A 217 -14.79 -7.07 10.15
C ASN A 217 -15.86 -8.12 9.95
N LEU A 218 -15.57 -9.14 9.16
CA LEU A 218 -16.41 -10.33 9.17
C LEU A 218 -16.28 -10.99 10.56
N ALA A 219 -17.38 -11.23 11.24
CA ALA A 219 -17.35 -11.98 12.48
C ALA A 219 -16.79 -13.38 12.19
N PRO A 220 -15.89 -13.91 13.04
CA PRO A 220 -15.53 -15.32 12.93
C PRO A 220 -16.79 -16.16 13.05
N GLY A 221 -17.11 -16.94 11.99
CA GLY A 221 -18.26 -17.84 11.96
C GLY A 221 -18.09 -19.02 12.92
#